data_67572eebc787dc0a1deeb1095142c541
#
_entry.id   67572eebc787dc0a1deeb1095142c541
#
_cell.length_a   1.000
_cell.length_b   1.000
_cell.length_c   1.000
_cell.angle_alpha   90.00
_cell.angle_beta   90.00
_cell.angle_gamma   90.00
#
_symmetry.space_group_name_H-M   'P 1'
#
loop_
_entity.id
_entity.type
_entity.pdbx_description
1 polymer ?
#
loop_
_entity_poly.entity_id
_entity_poly.type
_entity_poly.pdbx_seq_one_letter_code
_entity_poly.pdbx_strand_id
1 'polypeptide(L)'
;SEKLTGKWKTSALLKDGTEQILVESGISFKTENGGLIAAGNSGVNYYSAEVSAKNGKIKVSDKFALTRKMGTPEEMEFENLFIETLINADSYEISDNTLSIKNSRNNLELQFTRN
;
A
#
# COMPACT_ATOMS: atom_id res chain seq x y z
N SER A 1 12.37 0.00 7.62
CA SER A 1 13.17 1.14 7.89
C SER A 1 12.41 2.21 8.67
N GLU A 2 13.16 3.01 9.38
CA GLU A 2 12.60 4.01 10.28
C GLU A 2 11.75 5.03 9.56
N LYS A 3 12.12 5.39 8.35
CA LYS A 3 11.40 6.42 7.60
C LYS A 3 10.01 5.97 7.15
N LEU A 4 9.80 4.67 7.02
CA LEU A 4 8.49 4.15 6.67
C LEU A 4 7.51 4.16 7.83
N THR A 5 8.01 4.02 9.07
CA THR A 5 7.11 3.89 10.22
C THR A 5 6.18 5.07 10.36
N GLY A 6 4.95 4.80 10.80
CA GLY A 6 3.92 5.81 10.95
C GLY A 6 2.76 5.57 10.03
N LYS A 7 1.89 6.57 9.95
CA LYS A 7 0.65 6.47 9.18
C LYS A 7 0.73 7.31 7.92
N TRP A 8 0.26 6.71 6.84
CA TRP A 8 0.27 7.33 5.51
C TRP A 8 -1.13 7.24 4.91
N LYS A 9 -1.57 8.35 4.33
CA LYS A 9 -2.87 8.42 3.66
C LYS A 9 -2.67 8.33 2.16
N THR A 10 -3.47 7.50 1.48
CA THR A 10 -3.38 7.37 0.02
C THR A 10 -3.73 8.69 -0.64
N SER A 11 -2.88 9.16 -1.53
CA SER A 11 -3.12 10.38 -2.31
C SER A 11 -3.38 10.10 -3.77
N ALA A 12 -2.93 8.95 -4.30
CA ALA A 12 -3.19 8.57 -5.69
C ALA A 12 -2.94 7.09 -5.89
N LEU A 13 -3.67 6.51 -6.84
CA LEU A 13 -3.42 5.17 -7.36
C LEU A 13 -3.32 5.31 -8.87
N LEU A 14 -2.19 4.89 -9.43
CA LEU A 14 -1.93 4.99 -10.86
C LEU A 14 -1.85 3.61 -11.50
N LYS A 15 -2.53 3.46 -12.61
CA LYS A 15 -2.45 2.25 -13.43
C LYS A 15 -2.03 2.67 -14.83
N ASP A 16 -0.91 2.14 -15.29
CA ASP A 16 -0.33 2.50 -16.59
C ASP A 16 -0.17 4.03 -16.71
N GLY A 17 0.20 4.67 -15.58
CA GLY A 17 0.42 6.11 -15.55
C GLY A 17 -0.85 6.95 -15.44
N THR A 18 -2.02 6.32 -15.41
CA THR A 18 -3.31 7.04 -15.34
C THR A 18 -3.88 6.95 -13.94
N GLU A 19 -4.28 8.10 -13.37
CA GLU A 19 -4.89 8.13 -12.05
C GLU A 19 -6.26 7.46 -12.08
N GLN A 20 -6.47 6.63 -11.08
CA GLN A 20 -7.75 5.95 -10.88
C GLN A 20 -8.62 6.75 -9.91
N ILE A 21 -9.91 6.45 -9.87
CA ILE A 21 -10.80 7.04 -8.87
C ILE A 21 -10.27 6.66 -7.50
N LEU A 22 -10.08 7.66 -6.65
CA LEU A 22 -9.47 7.48 -5.34
C LEU A 22 -10.55 7.19 -4.30
N VAL A 23 -10.32 6.12 -3.53
CA VAL A 23 -11.15 5.78 -2.38
C VAL A 23 -10.32 6.02 -1.13
N GLU A 24 -10.93 6.51 -0.07
CA GLU A 24 -10.24 6.76 1.18
C GLU A 24 -9.57 5.47 1.67
N SER A 25 -8.26 5.55 1.94
CA SER A 25 -7.45 4.38 2.23
C SER A 25 -6.10 4.81 2.78
N GLY A 26 -5.32 3.86 3.23
CA GLY A 26 -4.00 4.19 3.73
C GLY A 26 -3.20 2.98 4.15
N ILE A 27 -1.99 3.26 4.61
CA ILE A 27 -1.06 2.25 5.08
C ILE A 27 -0.35 2.78 6.32
N SER A 28 -0.14 1.91 7.28
CA SER A 28 0.63 2.24 8.48
C SER A 28 1.70 1.17 8.63
N PHE A 29 2.90 1.59 8.95
CA PHE A 29 4.01 0.68 9.17
C PHE A 29 4.45 0.78 10.62
N LYS A 30 4.66 -0.36 11.26
CA LYS A 30 5.22 -0.39 12.60
C LYS A 30 6.18 -1.55 12.75
N THR A 31 7.18 -1.39 13.62
CA THR A 31 8.08 -2.48 13.98
C THR A 31 7.41 -3.37 15.01
N GLU A 32 7.56 -4.67 14.82
CA GLU A 32 7.01 -5.65 15.76
C GLU A 32 7.91 -6.88 15.74
N ASN A 33 8.43 -7.27 16.90
CA ASN A 33 9.29 -8.44 17.04
C ASN A 33 10.48 -8.42 16.07
N GLY A 34 11.05 -7.24 15.87
CA GLY A 34 12.22 -7.09 14.99
C GLY A 34 11.90 -7.03 13.51
N GLY A 35 10.63 -7.13 13.14
CA GLY A 35 10.19 -7.03 11.75
C GLY A 35 9.32 -5.81 11.52
N LEU A 36 8.87 -5.66 10.29
CA LEU A 36 8.01 -4.55 9.91
C LEU A 36 6.64 -5.10 9.51
N ILE A 37 5.59 -4.47 10.03
CA ILE A 37 4.21 -4.85 9.73
C ILE A 37 3.55 -3.66 9.02
N ALA A 38 2.90 -3.95 7.89
CA ALA A 38 2.05 -2.97 7.20
C ALA A 38 0.60 -3.34 7.47
N ALA A 39 -0.22 -2.34 7.74
CA ALA A 39 -1.65 -2.55 7.97
C ALA A 39 -2.40 -1.30 7.57
N GLY A 40 -3.69 -1.44 7.28
CA GLY A 40 -4.49 -0.28 6.96
C GLY A 40 -5.82 -0.62 6.32
N ASN A 41 -6.39 0.39 5.71
CA ASN A 41 -7.66 0.33 5.00
C ASN A 41 -7.37 0.38 3.51
N SER A 42 -7.83 -0.62 2.77
CA SER A 42 -7.59 -0.73 1.32
C SER A 42 -8.74 -0.15 0.48
N GLY A 43 -9.65 0.56 1.13
CA GLY A 43 -10.83 1.14 0.46
C GLY A 43 -12.10 0.64 1.11
N VAL A 44 -12.31 -0.67 1.13
CA VAL A 44 -13.48 -1.29 1.76
C VAL A 44 -13.06 -2.11 2.98
N ASN A 45 -11.96 -2.82 2.87
CA ASN A 45 -11.53 -3.79 3.87
C ASN A 45 -10.27 -3.34 4.60
N TYR A 46 -9.96 -4.03 5.69
CA TYR A 46 -8.72 -3.85 6.43
C TYR A 46 -7.76 -4.99 6.09
N TYR A 47 -6.48 -4.67 6.05
CA TYR A 47 -5.45 -5.66 5.72
C TYR A 47 -4.29 -5.54 6.67
N SER A 48 -3.48 -6.60 6.74
CA SER A 48 -2.20 -6.56 7.41
C SER A 48 -1.27 -7.60 6.79
N ALA A 49 0.02 -7.31 6.81
CA ALA A 49 1.02 -8.21 6.27
C ALA A 49 2.39 -7.86 6.82
N GLU A 50 3.25 -8.87 6.91
CA GLU A 50 4.66 -8.63 7.19
C GLU A 50 5.32 -8.09 5.92
N VAL A 51 6.28 -7.20 6.13
CA VAL A 51 6.95 -6.51 5.03
C VAL A 51 8.44 -6.49 5.32
N SER A 52 9.24 -6.62 4.26
CA SER A 52 10.66 -6.30 4.35
C SER A 52 10.93 -5.15 3.41
N ALA A 53 11.69 -4.16 3.89
CA ALA A 53 11.98 -2.95 3.12
C ALA A 53 13.39 -2.48 3.43
N LYS A 54 14.18 -2.25 2.39
CA LYS A 54 15.56 -1.82 2.54
C LYS A 54 16.04 -1.18 1.25
N ASN A 55 16.64 0.02 1.38
CA ASN A 55 17.29 0.68 0.25
C ASN A 55 16.40 0.82 -0.98
N GLY A 56 15.14 1.20 -0.77
CA GLY A 56 14.21 1.42 -1.87
C GLY A 56 13.56 0.16 -2.41
N LYS A 57 13.86 -1.00 -1.85
CA LYS A 57 13.24 -2.26 -2.26
C LYS A 57 12.27 -2.72 -1.19
N ILE A 58 11.12 -3.20 -1.60
CA ILE A 58 10.08 -3.64 -0.68
C ILE A 58 9.54 -4.98 -1.13
N LYS A 59 9.23 -5.83 -0.17
CA LYS A 59 8.56 -7.09 -0.43
C LYS A 59 7.50 -7.31 0.63
N VAL A 60 6.28 -7.56 0.19
CA VAL A 60 5.15 -7.84 1.07
C VAL A 60 4.96 -9.35 1.11
N SER A 61 4.81 -9.90 2.30
CA SER A 61 4.64 -11.33 2.51
C SER A 61 3.38 -11.83 1.78
N ASP A 62 3.44 -13.07 1.27
CA ASP A 62 2.28 -13.71 0.67
C ASP A 62 1.24 -14.11 1.72
N LYS A 63 1.61 -14.07 3.00
CA LYS A 63 0.65 -14.24 4.09
C LYS A 63 -0.01 -12.89 4.38
N PHE A 64 -0.98 -12.58 3.57
CA PHE A 64 -1.67 -11.29 3.56
C PHE A 64 -3.07 -11.48 4.13
N ALA A 65 -3.35 -10.82 5.25
CA ALA A 65 -4.67 -10.91 5.88
C ALA A 65 -5.56 -9.78 5.34
N LEU A 66 -6.78 -10.11 5.00
CA LEU A 66 -7.73 -9.15 4.43
C LEU A 66 -9.14 -9.53 4.88
N THR A 67 -9.89 -8.55 5.41
CA THR A 67 -11.31 -8.77 5.69
C THR A 67 -12.09 -8.88 4.38
N ARG A 68 -13.34 -9.31 4.44
CA ARG A 68 -14.10 -9.66 3.23
C ARG A 68 -15.45 -8.97 3.17
N LYS A 69 -15.48 -7.68 3.49
CA LYS A 69 -16.71 -6.90 3.29
C LYS A 69 -16.85 -6.53 1.83
N MET A 70 -18.09 -6.32 1.40
CA MET A 70 -18.40 -5.88 0.04
C MET A 70 -18.70 -4.38 0.03
N GLY A 71 -18.15 -3.68 -0.94
CA GLY A 71 -18.43 -2.28 -1.18
C GLY A 71 -19.13 -2.12 -2.54
N THR A 72 -19.21 -0.89 -3.00
CA THR A 72 -19.74 -0.61 -4.33
C THR A 72 -18.78 -1.15 -5.39
N PRO A 73 -19.23 -1.34 -6.64
CA PRO A 73 -18.32 -1.79 -7.69
C PRO A 73 -17.07 -0.92 -7.85
N GLU A 74 -17.22 0.40 -7.76
CA GLU A 74 -16.07 1.31 -7.86
C GLU A 74 -15.11 1.14 -6.69
N GLU A 75 -15.63 0.98 -5.48
CA GLU A 75 -14.82 0.76 -4.31
C GLU A 75 -14.06 -0.55 -4.39
N MET A 76 -14.72 -1.61 -4.88
CA MET A 76 -14.09 -2.91 -5.01
C MET A 76 -13.02 -2.90 -6.10
N GLU A 77 -13.23 -2.16 -7.18
CA GLU A 77 -12.22 -2.03 -8.22
C GLU A 77 -10.98 -1.33 -7.68
N PHE A 78 -11.16 -0.24 -6.93
CA PHE A 78 -10.05 0.45 -6.29
C PHE A 78 -9.30 -0.50 -5.35
N GLU A 79 -10.05 -1.19 -4.48
CA GLU A 79 -9.43 -2.09 -3.50
C GLU A 79 -8.63 -3.20 -4.17
N ASN A 80 -9.16 -3.79 -5.25
CA ASN A 80 -8.45 -4.84 -5.98
C ASN A 80 -7.12 -4.33 -6.50
N LEU A 81 -7.09 -3.12 -7.06
CA LEU A 81 -5.86 -2.52 -7.57
C LEU A 81 -4.91 -2.15 -6.43
N PHE A 82 -5.45 -1.64 -5.33
CA PHE A 82 -4.65 -1.31 -4.14
C PHE A 82 -3.93 -2.55 -3.62
N ILE A 83 -4.67 -3.63 -3.43
CA ILE A 83 -4.12 -4.89 -2.92
C ILE A 83 -3.11 -5.48 -3.92
N GLU A 84 -3.44 -5.46 -5.21
CA GLU A 84 -2.53 -5.97 -6.23
C GLU A 84 -1.21 -5.19 -6.22
N THR A 85 -1.27 -3.87 -6.05
CA THR A 85 -0.08 -3.05 -5.97
C THR A 85 0.81 -3.50 -4.82
N LEU A 86 0.21 -3.71 -3.64
CA LEU A 86 0.96 -4.10 -2.44
C LEU A 86 1.53 -5.50 -2.53
N ILE A 87 0.71 -6.47 -2.95
CA ILE A 87 1.13 -7.88 -2.96
C ILE A 87 2.34 -8.10 -3.87
N ASN A 88 2.40 -7.39 -4.98
CA ASN A 88 3.50 -7.51 -5.94
C ASN A 88 4.41 -6.29 -5.95
N ALA A 89 4.43 -5.53 -4.87
CA ALA A 89 5.29 -4.35 -4.78
C ALA A 89 6.76 -4.76 -4.84
N ASP A 90 7.57 -3.98 -5.56
CA ASP A 90 8.99 -4.24 -5.70
C ASP A 90 9.86 -3.06 -5.27
N SER A 91 9.34 -1.84 -5.28
CA SER A 91 10.15 -0.69 -4.90
C SER A 91 9.33 0.37 -4.18
N TYR A 92 10.02 1.22 -3.42
CA TYR A 92 9.39 2.33 -2.74
C TYR A 92 10.35 3.50 -2.70
N GLU A 93 9.80 4.70 -2.57
CA GLU A 93 10.59 5.91 -2.46
C GLU A 93 9.90 6.85 -1.48
N ILE A 94 10.68 7.41 -0.56
CA ILE A 94 10.20 8.42 0.38
C ILE A 94 10.88 9.73 0.04
N SER A 95 10.09 10.78 -0.12
CA SER A 95 10.61 12.13 -0.37
C SER A 95 9.80 13.07 0.51
N ASP A 96 10.44 13.64 1.53
CA ASP A 96 9.78 14.50 2.51
C ASP A 96 8.58 13.78 3.13
N ASN A 97 7.36 14.27 2.89
CA ASN A 97 6.15 13.69 3.48
C ASN A 97 5.37 12.84 2.47
N THR A 98 6.04 12.38 1.42
CA THR A 98 5.40 11.54 0.41
C THR A 98 6.06 10.17 0.35
N LEU A 99 5.28 9.17 0.02
CA LEU A 99 5.72 7.79 -0.15
C LEU A 99 5.14 7.27 -1.45
N SER A 100 5.97 6.65 -2.28
CA SER A 100 5.52 5.98 -3.48
C SER A 100 5.87 4.50 -3.34
N ILE A 101 4.90 3.63 -3.60
CA ILE A 101 5.12 2.18 -3.64
C ILE A 101 4.75 1.71 -5.04
N LYS A 102 5.68 1.02 -5.69
CA LYS A 102 5.49 0.60 -7.07
C LYS A 102 5.45 -0.91 -7.21
N ASN A 103 4.58 -1.34 -8.10
CA ASN A 103 4.50 -2.71 -8.60
C ASN A 103 4.82 -2.62 -10.08
N SER A 104 6.10 -2.82 -10.43
CA SER A 104 6.56 -2.63 -11.81
C SER A 104 6.01 -3.68 -12.76
N ARG A 105 5.79 -4.90 -12.26
CA ARG A 105 5.28 -5.98 -13.08
C ARG A 105 3.92 -5.65 -13.69
N ASN A 106 3.04 -5.04 -12.89
CA ASN A 106 1.68 -4.73 -13.33
C ASN A 106 1.49 -3.26 -13.65
N ASN A 107 2.58 -2.47 -13.61
CA ASN A 107 2.58 -1.05 -13.87
C ASN A 107 1.57 -0.30 -12.99
N LEU A 108 1.65 -0.59 -11.68
CA LEU A 108 0.80 0.02 -10.67
C LEU A 108 1.66 0.83 -9.71
N GLU A 109 1.10 1.92 -9.22
CA GLU A 109 1.80 2.75 -8.24
C GLU A 109 0.79 3.33 -7.25
N LEU A 110 1.11 3.23 -5.97
CA LEU A 110 0.37 3.91 -4.90
C LEU A 110 1.21 5.06 -4.40
N GLN A 111 0.58 6.21 -4.25
CA GLN A 111 1.22 7.38 -3.68
C GLN A 111 0.49 7.75 -2.39
N PHE A 112 1.26 8.14 -1.39
CA PHE A 112 0.74 8.45 -0.06
C PHE A 112 1.35 9.73 0.46
N THR A 113 0.65 10.37 1.38
CA THR A 113 1.18 11.50 2.15
C THR A 113 1.12 11.13 3.62
N ARG A 114 2.06 11.69 4.39
CA ARG A 114 2.10 11.41 5.83
C ARG A 114 0.95 12.10 6.55
N ASN A 115 0.31 11.38 7.43
CA ASN A 115 -0.78 11.92 8.26
C ASN A 115 -0.24 12.77 9.39
#